data_cde7aa42e334aae3a0411cb01c1f6bee
#
_entry.id   cde7aa42e334aae3a0411cb01c1f6bee
#
_cell.length_a   1.000
_cell.length_b   1.000
_cell.length_c   1.000
_cell.angle_alpha   90.00
_cell.angle_beta   90.00
_cell.angle_gamma   90.00
#
_symmetry.space_group_name_H-M   'P 1'
#
loop_
_entity.id
_entity.type
_entity.pdbx_description
1 polymer ?
#
loop_
_entity_poly.entity_id
_entity_poly.type
_entity_poly.pdbx_seq_one_letter_code
_entity_poly.pdbx_strand_id
1 'polypeptide(L)'
;DTKAYTFDIDLQLKDGRSLKANYTGDVDNMPVVDKVFVNTDYTSAKATTADNGLTWALTLADDAGNAAHLDIVNAFQSPYIVNNTYTISTSAEEFSAKAMAAEAGQFDNTTSTFVVAGENGGEFKFATGTLTVDIDWDTKEYLISFYGTLENGYIIESEYKGAVEGCSLEQSEEVIDVTMNRAYASSYESGANWYITLAQNGEDDVANYMLKLDV
;
A
#
# COMPACT_ATOMS: atom_id res chain seq x y z
N ASP A 1 12.66 35.66 -5.40
CA ASP A 1 11.26 35.31 -5.08
C ASP A 1 11.11 35.33 -3.57
N THR A 2 10.31 36.29 -3.07
CA THR A 2 9.94 36.32 -1.65
C THR A 2 8.84 35.28 -1.44
N LYS A 3 9.20 34.18 -0.79
CA LYS A 3 8.23 33.17 -0.36
C LYS A 3 7.48 33.73 0.83
N ALA A 4 6.16 33.73 0.77
CA ALA A 4 5.33 34.28 1.82
C ALA A 4 4.11 33.41 2.06
N TYR A 5 3.68 33.34 3.31
CA TYR A 5 2.42 32.73 3.69
C TYR A 5 1.28 33.70 3.38
N THR A 6 0.17 33.17 2.89
CA THR A 6 -1.07 33.91 2.73
C THR A 6 -2.16 33.24 3.56
N PHE A 7 -2.77 33.99 4.46
CA PHE A 7 -3.92 33.54 5.25
C PHE A 7 -5.11 34.44 4.96
N ASP A 8 -6.22 33.83 4.58
CA ASP A 8 -7.53 34.49 4.51
C ASP A 8 -8.41 33.88 5.60
N ILE A 9 -8.83 34.74 6.53
CA ILE A 9 -9.60 34.33 7.69
C ILE A 9 -10.99 34.96 7.60
N ASP A 10 -12.03 34.15 7.62
CA ASP A 10 -13.42 34.58 7.70
C ASP A 10 -14.11 33.79 8.84
N LEU A 11 -14.33 34.44 9.96
CA LEU A 11 -14.90 33.86 11.17
C LEU A 11 -16.17 34.56 11.58
N GLN A 12 -17.18 33.82 12.01
CA GLN A 12 -18.32 34.33 12.70
C GLN A 12 -18.17 34.13 14.20
N LEU A 13 -18.20 35.24 14.94
CA LEU A 13 -18.07 35.22 16.40
C LEU A 13 -19.43 34.84 17.03
N LYS A 14 -19.36 34.27 18.23
CA LYS A 14 -20.54 33.83 18.98
C LYS A 14 -21.56 34.95 19.28
N ASP A 15 -21.12 36.20 19.27
CA ASP A 15 -21.97 37.39 19.46
C ASP A 15 -22.59 37.93 18.15
N GLY A 16 -22.41 37.19 17.05
CA GLY A 16 -22.99 37.54 15.74
C GLY A 16 -22.12 38.45 14.88
N ARG A 17 -20.97 38.91 15.37
CA ARG A 17 -20.05 39.72 14.56
C ARG A 17 -19.20 38.81 13.65
N SER A 18 -18.83 39.36 12.48
CA SER A 18 -17.90 38.70 11.56
C SER A 18 -16.50 39.31 11.75
N LEU A 19 -15.48 38.46 11.73
CA LEU A 19 -14.08 38.85 11.65
C LEU A 19 -13.56 38.42 10.31
N LYS A 20 -13.07 39.35 9.51
CA LYS A 20 -12.32 39.07 8.28
C LYS A 20 -10.93 39.63 8.45
N ALA A 21 -9.93 38.78 8.19
CA ALA A 21 -8.54 39.22 8.21
C ALA A 21 -7.81 38.53 7.07
N ASN A 22 -6.85 39.24 6.49
CA ASN A 22 -5.89 38.66 5.57
C ASN A 22 -4.48 38.98 6.03
N TYR A 23 -3.56 38.11 5.71
CA TYR A 23 -2.14 38.29 5.95
C TYR A 23 -1.37 37.72 4.76
N THR A 24 -0.35 38.43 4.32
CA THR A 24 0.65 37.91 3.37
C THR A 24 2.01 38.37 3.84
N GLY A 25 2.90 37.44 4.10
CA GLY A 25 4.25 37.72 4.60
C GLY A 25 4.90 36.51 5.24
N ASP A 26 6.06 36.74 5.86
CA ASP A 26 6.76 35.73 6.61
C ASP A 26 6.08 35.50 7.96
N VAL A 27 6.08 34.26 8.40
CA VAL A 27 5.61 33.91 9.74
C VAL A 27 6.81 33.48 10.57
N ASP A 28 7.06 34.18 11.67
CA ASP A 28 8.19 33.89 12.57
C ASP A 28 8.18 32.43 13.00
N ASN A 29 9.34 31.78 12.91
CA ASN A 29 9.55 30.35 13.23
C ASN A 29 8.80 29.35 12.33
N MET A 30 8.20 29.81 11.24
CA MET A 30 7.65 28.94 10.18
C MET A 30 8.39 29.21 8.87
N PRO A 31 9.50 28.52 8.60
CA PRO A 31 10.20 28.69 7.34
C PRO A 31 9.31 28.24 6.17
N VAL A 32 9.25 29.06 5.13
CA VAL A 32 8.63 28.63 3.87
C VAL A 32 9.58 27.65 3.20
N VAL A 33 9.25 26.40 3.25
CA VAL A 33 9.98 25.34 2.55
C VAL A 33 9.34 25.13 1.18
N ASP A 34 10.15 25.16 0.13
CA ASP A 34 9.69 24.73 -1.19
C ASP A 34 9.35 23.25 -1.13
N LYS A 35 8.07 22.95 -1.22
CA LYS A 35 7.65 21.57 -1.43
C LYS A 35 7.74 21.29 -2.92
N VAL A 36 8.65 20.41 -3.29
CA VAL A 36 8.72 19.89 -4.65
C VAL A 36 7.75 18.72 -4.74
N PHE A 37 6.78 18.87 -5.62
CA PHE A 37 5.83 17.80 -5.94
C PHE A 37 6.31 17.08 -7.20
N VAL A 38 6.38 15.78 -7.13
CA VAL A 38 6.63 14.90 -8.27
C VAL A 38 5.37 14.10 -8.51
N ASN A 39 4.63 14.49 -9.54
CA ASN A 39 3.46 13.78 -10.02
C ASN A 39 3.88 12.90 -11.18
N THR A 40 3.61 11.61 -11.11
CA THR A 40 4.05 10.65 -12.11
C THR A 40 2.96 9.64 -12.40
N ASP A 41 2.60 9.52 -13.68
CA ASP A 41 1.83 8.40 -14.19
C ASP A 41 2.82 7.37 -14.74
N TYR A 42 2.93 6.24 -14.08
CA TYR A 42 3.85 5.19 -14.52
C TYR A 42 3.33 4.51 -15.78
N THR A 43 4.26 4.15 -16.67
CA THR A 43 3.97 3.45 -17.93
C THR A 43 4.33 1.97 -17.88
N SER A 44 5.09 1.56 -16.87
CA SER A 44 5.49 0.17 -16.69
C SER A 44 5.51 -0.25 -15.23
N ALA A 45 5.22 -1.53 -14.98
CA ALA A 45 5.30 -2.17 -13.68
C ALA A 45 5.88 -3.57 -13.79
N LYS A 46 6.85 -3.87 -12.91
CA LYS A 46 7.48 -5.18 -12.82
C LYS A 46 7.66 -5.59 -11.37
N ALA A 47 7.35 -6.85 -11.06
CA ALA A 47 7.53 -7.40 -9.72
C ALA A 47 8.27 -8.73 -9.76
N THR A 48 9.07 -8.99 -8.72
CA THR A 48 9.75 -10.27 -8.50
C THR A 48 9.62 -10.70 -7.05
N THR A 49 9.60 -12.00 -6.82
CA THR A 49 9.56 -12.59 -5.48
C THR A 49 10.57 -13.73 -5.36
N ALA A 50 11.14 -13.90 -4.17
CA ALA A 50 12.07 -15.01 -3.87
C ALA A 50 11.47 -16.03 -2.88
N ASP A 51 10.31 -15.76 -2.29
CA ASP A 51 9.68 -16.52 -1.20
C ASP A 51 8.22 -16.93 -1.50
N ASN A 52 7.97 -17.27 -2.76
CA ASN A 52 6.65 -17.67 -3.25
C ASN A 52 5.55 -16.59 -3.02
N GLY A 53 5.91 -15.33 -3.10
CA GLY A 53 4.96 -14.22 -3.07
C GLY A 53 4.58 -13.73 -1.67
N LEU A 54 5.35 -14.04 -0.64
CA LEU A 54 5.22 -13.39 0.66
C LEU A 54 5.80 -11.97 0.60
N THR A 55 6.97 -11.83 -0.02
CA THR A 55 7.58 -10.52 -0.28
C THR A 55 7.77 -10.30 -1.79
N TRP A 56 7.59 -9.06 -2.22
CA TRP A 56 7.69 -8.65 -3.61
C TRP A 56 8.58 -7.42 -3.74
N ALA A 57 9.50 -7.45 -4.68
CA ALA A 57 10.21 -6.28 -5.15
C ALA A 57 9.46 -5.72 -6.36
N LEU A 58 8.70 -4.64 -6.17
CA LEU A 58 7.93 -3.95 -7.21
C LEU A 58 8.72 -2.76 -7.73
N THR A 59 8.85 -2.65 -9.04
CA THR A 59 9.35 -1.46 -9.73
C THR A 59 8.26 -0.88 -10.59
N LEU A 60 7.94 0.39 -10.37
CA LEU A 60 7.08 1.21 -11.22
C LEU A 60 7.96 2.26 -11.90
N ALA A 61 7.81 2.47 -13.21
CA ALA A 61 8.62 3.44 -13.92
C ALA A 61 7.82 4.17 -15.00
N ASP A 62 8.21 5.43 -15.27
CA ASP A 62 7.70 6.24 -16.36
C ASP A 62 8.74 6.44 -17.47
N ASP A 63 8.31 7.01 -18.60
CA ASP A 63 9.18 7.28 -19.74
C ASP A 63 10.13 8.47 -19.51
N ALA A 64 9.87 9.29 -18.48
CA ALA A 64 10.72 10.42 -18.10
C ALA A 64 11.92 9.99 -17.25
N GLY A 65 11.92 8.76 -16.75
CA GLY A 65 12.97 8.18 -15.90
C GLY A 65 12.70 8.30 -14.40
N ASN A 66 11.48 8.67 -13.98
CA ASN A 66 11.08 8.49 -12.60
C ASN A 66 10.77 7.01 -12.33
N ALA A 67 11.15 6.53 -11.17
CA ALA A 67 10.86 5.16 -10.79
C ALA A 67 10.65 5.01 -9.28
N ALA A 68 9.69 4.17 -8.89
CA ALA A 68 9.55 3.71 -7.51
C ALA A 68 10.01 2.26 -7.41
N HIS A 69 10.89 1.98 -6.47
CA HIS A 69 11.34 0.64 -6.09
C HIS A 69 10.79 0.34 -4.71
N LEU A 70 9.91 -0.63 -4.61
CA LEU A 70 9.15 -0.92 -3.39
C LEU A 70 9.29 -2.38 -3.00
N ASP A 71 9.76 -2.64 -1.80
CA ASP A 71 9.75 -3.97 -1.19
C ASP A 71 8.45 -4.14 -0.40
N ILE A 72 7.54 -4.91 -0.95
CA ILE A 72 6.17 -5.11 -0.44
C ILE A 72 6.09 -6.41 0.34
N VAL A 73 5.40 -6.41 1.47
CA VAL A 73 5.14 -7.59 2.29
C VAL A 73 3.64 -7.89 2.27
N ASN A 74 3.27 -9.00 1.64
CA ASN A 74 1.90 -9.53 1.69
C ASN A 74 1.60 -10.16 3.06
N ALA A 75 0.32 -10.30 3.42
CA ALA A 75 -0.09 -11.06 4.60
C ALA A 75 0.04 -12.57 4.44
N PHE A 76 0.11 -13.06 3.21
CA PHE A 76 0.23 -14.48 2.87
C PHE A 76 0.95 -14.65 1.52
N GLN A 77 1.45 -15.84 1.28
CA GLN A 77 2.04 -16.21 0.00
C GLN A 77 0.99 -16.15 -1.12
N SER A 78 1.32 -15.45 -2.21
CA SER A 78 0.42 -15.27 -3.34
C SER A 78 1.23 -15.14 -4.63
N PRO A 79 0.72 -15.62 -5.78
CA PRO A 79 1.37 -15.42 -7.08
C PRO A 79 1.23 -13.98 -7.61
N TYR A 80 0.73 -13.06 -6.80
CA TYR A 80 0.51 -11.65 -7.10
C TYR A 80 0.62 -10.77 -5.84
N ILE A 81 0.80 -9.47 -6.03
CA ILE A 81 0.70 -8.49 -4.95
C ILE A 81 -0.79 -8.33 -4.63
N VAL A 82 -1.16 -8.63 -3.38
CA VAL A 82 -2.58 -8.66 -2.99
C VAL A 82 -3.17 -7.26 -2.91
N ASN A 83 -4.46 -7.18 -3.20
CA ASN A 83 -5.27 -5.97 -3.08
C ASN A 83 -5.28 -5.51 -1.61
N ASN A 84 -4.67 -4.36 -1.34
CA ASN A 84 -4.65 -3.74 -0.01
C ASN A 84 -4.01 -2.34 -0.04
N THR A 85 -4.02 -1.71 1.14
CA THR A 85 -3.25 -0.50 1.41
C THR A 85 -2.01 -0.86 2.23
N TYR A 86 -0.84 -0.56 1.68
CA TYR A 86 0.47 -0.79 2.29
C TYR A 86 1.03 0.52 2.82
N THR A 87 1.62 0.49 4.00
CA THR A 87 2.26 1.66 4.59
C THR A 87 3.78 1.49 4.59
N ILE A 88 4.52 2.58 4.42
CA ILE A 88 5.97 2.57 4.57
C ILE A 88 6.31 2.24 6.03
N SER A 89 7.06 1.15 6.23
CA SER A 89 7.46 0.65 7.54
C SER A 89 8.98 0.43 7.58
N THR A 90 9.55 0.51 8.78
CA THR A 90 10.95 0.15 9.03
C THR A 90 11.13 -1.34 9.33
N SER A 91 10.04 -2.09 9.43
CA SER A 91 10.00 -3.53 9.69
C SER A 91 9.27 -4.28 8.58
N ALA A 92 9.46 -5.60 8.52
CA ALA A 92 8.74 -6.47 7.60
C ALA A 92 7.39 -6.88 8.22
N GLU A 93 6.46 -5.95 8.28
CA GLU A 93 5.10 -6.19 8.74
C GLU A 93 4.19 -6.53 7.57
N GLU A 94 3.12 -7.26 7.83
CA GLU A 94 2.08 -7.52 6.84
C GLU A 94 1.53 -6.20 6.28
N PHE A 95 1.26 -6.17 4.96
CA PHE A 95 0.82 -4.98 4.25
C PHE A 95 1.69 -3.75 4.48
N SER A 96 3.00 -3.96 4.46
CA SER A 96 3.97 -2.87 4.54
C SER A 96 4.88 -2.81 3.32
N ALA A 97 5.42 -1.63 3.06
CA ALA A 97 6.58 -1.43 2.20
C ALA A 97 7.75 -1.00 3.08
N LYS A 98 8.88 -1.65 2.93
CA LYS A 98 10.04 -1.36 3.78
C LYS A 98 10.74 -0.08 3.32
N ALA A 99 11.00 0.81 4.25
CA ALA A 99 11.66 2.09 4.01
C ALA A 99 13.11 2.16 4.48
N MET A 100 13.72 1.04 4.86
CA MET A 100 15.07 1.03 5.44
C MET A 100 16.17 0.72 4.43
N ALA A 101 17.33 1.35 4.64
CA ALA A 101 18.58 0.78 4.20
C ALA A 101 18.85 -0.49 4.99
N ALA A 102 19.24 -1.57 4.31
CA ALA A 102 19.81 -2.72 4.98
C ALA A 102 21.02 -2.27 5.80
N GLU A 103 21.11 -2.71 7.05
CA GLU A 103 22.36 -2.60 7.77
C GLU A 103 23.42 -3.47 7.09
N ALA A 104 24.67 -3.06 7.11
CA ALA A 104 25.75 -3.78 6.48
C ALA A 104 25.80 -5.26 6.99
N GLY A 105 25.59 -6.21 6.08
CA GLY A 105 25.56 -7.65 6.37
C GLY A 105 24.17 -8.25 6.59
N GLN A 106 23.11 -7.44 6.51
CA GLN A 106 21.72 -7.90 6.45
C GLN A 106 21.17 -7.69 5.04
N PHE A 107 20.18 -8.40 4.64
CA PHE A 107 19.57 -8.48 3.31
C PHE A 107 19.78 -7.29 2.36
N ASP A 108 20.30 -7.57 1.17
CA ASP A 108 20.68 -6.58 0.15
C ASP A 108 19.51 -5.81 -0.51
N ASN A 109 18.28 -6.01 -0.16
CA ASN A 109 17.13 -5.49 -0.91
C ASN A 109 15.97 -4.99 -0.06
N THR A 110 16.23 -4.40 1.09
CA THR A 110 15.17 -3.95 1.99
C THR A 110 14.94 -2.44 1.94
N THR A 111 15.29 -1.77 0.86
CA THR A 111 15.12 -0.32 0.72
C THR A 111 14.13 0.00 -0.37
N SER A 112 12.99 0.53 0.03
CA SER A 112 12.13 1.22 -0.91
C SER A 112 12.72 2.59 -1.22
N THR A 113 12.91 2.87 -2.49
CA THR A 113 13.48 4.13 -2.97
C THR A 113 12.65 4.71 -4.11
N PHE A 114 12.85 5.98 -4.37
CA PHE A 114 12.28 6.67 -5.51
C PHE A 114 13.37 7.39 -6.30
N VAL A 115 13.41 7.14 -7.59
CA VAL A 115 14.26 7.86 -8.54
C VAL A 115 13.47 9.03 -9.09
N VAL A 116 13.97 10.25 -8.85
CA VAL A 116 13.47 11.47 -9.46
C VAL A 116 14.30 11.77 -10.69
N ALA A 117 13.65 11.91 -11.83
CA ALA A 117 14.33 12.24 -13.08
C ALA A 117 14.74 13.72 -13.17
N GLY A 118 15.66 14.05 -14.09
CA GLY A 118 16.06 15.41 -14.44
C GLY A 118 17.32 15.90 -13.76
N GLU A 119 17.66 17.19 -13.99
CA GLU A 119 18.95 17.80 -13.58
C GLU A 119 19.14 17.84 -12.07
N ASN A 120 18.06 18.02 -11.29
CA ASN A 120 18.08 17.98 -9.83
C ASN A 120 17.54 16.64 -9.29
N GLY A 121 17.56 15.62 -10.14
CA GLY A 121 17.11 14.28 -9.81
C GLY A 121 18.11 13.51 -8.96
N GLY A 122 17.71 12.28 -8.65
CA GLY A 122 18.52 11.35 -7.87
C GLY A 122 17.66 10.23 -7.29
N GLU A 123 18.29 9.31 -6.62
CA GLU A 123 17.61 8.25 -5.88
C GLU A 123 17.52 8.64 -4.41
N PHE A 124 16.31 8.58 -3.87
CA PHE A 124 16.00 9.00 -2.50
C PHE A 124 15.19 7.91 -1.80
N LYS A 125 15.39 7.77 -0.50
CA LYS A 125 14.58 6.90 0.33
C LYS A 125 13.25 7.57 0.68
N PHE A 126 12.24 6.73 0.93
CA PHE A 126 10.98 7.19 1.47
C PHE A 126 11.11 7.50 2.96
N ALA A 127 10.64 8.67 3.38
CA ALA A 127 10.45 9.02 4.78
C ALA A 127 9.08 8.54 5.28
N THR A 128 8.04 8.72 4.45
CA THR A 128 6.68 8.24 4.70
C THR A 128 6.03 7.84 3.39
N GLY A 129 5.00 7.02 3.45
CA GLY A 129 4.23 6.70 2.26
C GLY A 129 3.10 5.72 2.49
N THR A 130 2.16 5.78 1.56
CA THR A 130 1.05 4.85 1.45
C THR A 130 0.93 4.41 0.00
N LEU A 131 0.92 3.10 -0.21
CA LEU A 131 0.70 2.46 -1.49
C LEU A 131 -0.65 1.76 -1.44
N THR A 132 -1.55 2.11 -2.33
CA THR A 132 -2.83 1.39 -2.50
C THR A 132 -2.73 0.54 -3.74
N VAL A 133 -3.06 -0.73 -3.59
CA VAL A 133 -3.13 -1.71 -4.67
C VAL A 133 -4.56 -2.20 -4.77
N ASP A 134 -5.21 -1.92 -5.87
CA ASP A 134 -6.48 -2.49 -6.28
C ASP A 134 -6.29 -3.38 -7.51
N ILE A 135 -7.10 -4.43 -7.60
CA ILE A 135 -7.07 -5.38 -8.72
C ILE A 135 -8.45 -5.42 -9.35
N ASP A 136 -8.50 -5.06 -10.61
CA ASP A 136 -9.66 -5.33 -11.46
C ASP A 136 -9.56 -6.77 -12.00
N TRP A 137 -10.34 -7.66 -11.41
CA TRP A 137 -10.34 -9.08 -11.75
C TRP A 137 -10.95 -9.39 -13.12
N ASP A 138 -11.79 -8.50 -13.65
CA ASP A 138 -12.40 -8.67 -14.95
C ASP A 138 -11.40 -8.36 -16.07
N THR A 139 -10.63 -7.29 -15.92
CA THR A 139 -9.61 -6.89 -16.91
C THR A 139 -8.23 -7.50 -16.64
N LYS A 140 -8.00 -8.08 -15.45
CA LYS A 140 -6.69 -8.56 -14.99
C LYS A 140 -5.65 -7.45 -14.91
N GLU A 141 -6.08 -6.27 -14.50
CA GLU A 141 -5.25 -5.09 -14.33
C GLU A 141 -5.13 -4.69 -12.88
N TYR A 142 -3.98 -4.12 -12.55
CA TYR A 142 -3.77 -3.41 -11.30
C TYR A 142 -4.13 -1.93 -11.47
N LEU A 143 -4.69 -1.35 -10.41
CA LEU A 143 -4.71 0.07 -10.18
C LEU A 143 -3.86 0.33 -8.93
N ILE A 144 -2.70 0.92 -9.12
CA ILE A 144 -1.73 1.18 -8.04
C ILE A 144 -1.62 2.69 -7.89
N SER A 145 -1.82 3.20 -6.68
CA SER A 145 -1.58 4.60 -6.36
C SER A 145 -0.61 4.73 -5.19
N PHE A 146 0.28 5.70 -5.27
CA PHE A 146 1.25 5.99 -4.23
C PHE A 146 1.23 7.46 -3.85
N TYR A 147 1.22 7.72 -2.54
CA TYR A 147 1.43 9.04 -1.98
C TYR A 147 2.44 8.95 -0.83
N GLY A 148 3.46 9.81 -0.86
CA GLY A 148 4.48 9.79 0.18
C GLY A 148 5.42 10.97 0.14
N THR A 149 6.35 10.99 1.09
CA THR A 149 7.45 11.95 1.16
C THR A 149 8.78 11.23 1.13
N LEU A 150 9.74 11.83 0.44
CA LEU A 150 11.13 11.39 0.42
C LEU A 150 11.94 12.05 1.54
N GLU A 151 13.09 11.50 1.89
CA GLU A 151 13.98 12.05 2.92
C GLU A 151 14.48 13.47 2.62
N ASN A 152 14.53 13.85 1.34
CA ASN A 152 14.87 15.21 0.89
C ASN A 152 13.68 16.19 0.96
N GLY A 153 12.51 15.75 1.40
CA GLY A 153 11.30 16.56 1.55
C GLY A 153 10.43 16.65 0.28
N TYR A 154 10.79 15.96 -0.80
CA TYR A 154 9.94 15.88 -1.99
C TYR A 154 8.67 15.10 -1.68
N ILE A 155 7.56 15.55 -2.24
CA ILE A 155 6.26 14.88 -2.13
C ILE A 155 5.99 14.17 -3.45
N ILE A 156 5.69 12.87 -3.36
CA ILE A 156 5.40 12.02 -4.49
C ILE A 156 3.90 11.72 -4.51
N GLU A 157 3.30 11.91 -5.66
CA GLU A 157 1.96 11.44 -5.97
C GLU A 157 2.03 10.75 -7.33
N SER A 158 1.65 9.48 -7.39
CA SER A 158 1.84 8.68 -8.59
C SER A 158 0.80 7.60 -8.72
N GLU A 159 0.49 7.24 -9.97
CA GLU A 159 -0.48 6.21 -10.31
C GLU A 159 0.08 5.29 -11.40
N TYR A 160 -0.42 4.05 -11.39
CA TYR A 160 -0.22 3.06 -12.43
C TYR A 160 -1.51 2.30 -12.68
N LYS A 161 -1.84 2.09 -13.94
CA LYS A 161 -2.91 1.17 -14.34
C LYS A 161 -2.40 0.22 -15.43
N GLY A 162 -2.52 -1.08 -15.17
CA GLY A 162 -2.14 -2.11 -16.14
C GLY A 162 -1.71 -3.43 -15.50
N ALA A 163 -1.17 -4.32 -16.30
CA ALA A 163 -0.61 -5.58 -15.82
C ALA A 163 0.76 -5.36 -15.18
N VAL A 164 1.05 -6.08 -14.10
CA VAL A 164 2.37 -6.10 -13.46
C VAL A 164 3.14 -7.33 -13.94
N GLU A 165 4.24 -7.11 -14.67
CA GLU A 165 5.11 -8.19 -15.13
C GLU A 165 5.65 -8.97 -13.92
N GLY A 166 5.53 -10.28 -13.96
CA GLY A 166 5.98 -11.18 -12.88
C GLY A 166 4.90 -11.53 -11.86
N CYS A 167 3.76 -10.83 -11.85
CA CYS A 167 2.57 -11.23 -11.11
C CYS A 167 1.63 -12.05 -12.00
N SER A 168 1.00 -13.08 -11.44
CA SER A 168 -0.04 -13.86 -12.12
C SER A 168 -1.38 -13.61 -11.45
N LEU A 169 -2.30 -12.99 -12.18
CA LEU A 169 -3.71 -12.82 -11.77
C LEU A 169 -4.60 -13.95 -12.35
N GLU A 170 -3.99 -14.98 -12.91
CA GLU A 170 -4.74 -16.17 -13.29
C GLU A 170 -5.30 -16.82 -12.02
N GLN A 171 -6.60 -16.78 -11.89
CA GLN A 171 -7.27 -17.58 -10.87
C GLN A 171 -7.17 -19.02 -11.33
N SER A 172 -6.69 -19.91 -10.49
CA SER A 172 -6.83 -21.33 -10.74
C SER A 172 -8.32 -21.63 -10.84
N GLU A 173 -8.76 -22.08 -12.00
CA GLU A 173 -10.12 -22.63 -12.17
C GLU A 173 -10.23 -24.02 -11.51
N GLU A 174 -9.25 -24.41 -10.71
CA GLU A 174 -9.31 -25.66 -9.98
C GLU A 174 -10.45 -25.60 -8.97
N VAL A 175 -11.56 -26.15 -9.35
CA VAL A 175 -12.70 -26.33 -8.47
C VAL A 175 -12.33 -27.46 -7.50
N ILE A 176 -12.12 -27.14 -6.26
CA ILE A 176 -11.98 -28.13 -5.18
C ILE A 176 -13.39 -28.63 -4.84
N ASP A 177 -13.79 -29.73 -5.49
CA ASP A 177 -15.05 -30.38 -5.17
C ASP A 177 -14.87 -31.35 -4.00
N VAL A 178 -15.39 -30.96 -2.86
CA VAL A 178 -15.26 -31.74 -1.61
C VAL A 178 -16.62 -32.04 -1.02
N THR A 179 -16.87 -33.31 -0.83
CA THR A 179 -18.07 -33.75 -0.07
C THR A 179 -17.80 -33.62 1.42
N MET A 180 -18.55 -32.76 2.09
CA MET A 180 -18.53 -32.63 3.53
C MET A 180 -19.39 -33.70 4.15
N ASN A 181 -18.79 -34.58 4.95
CA ASN A 181 -19.46 -35.74 5.54
C ASN A 181 -19.91 -35.50 6.98
N ARG A 182 -19.46 -34.43 7.60
CA ARG A 182 -19.76 -34.09 8.98
C ARG A 182 -20.07 -32.60 9.14
N ALA A 183 -20.99 -32.33 10.06
CA ALA A 183 -21.32 -30.98 10.46
C ALA A 183 -21.37 -30.92 12.01
N TYR A 184 -20.72 -29.90 12.56
CA TYR A 184 -20.74 -29.59 13.98
C TYR A 184 -21.30 -28.19 14.15
N ALA A 185 -22.11 -28.01 15.20
CA ALA A 185 -22.61 -26.69 15.53
C ALA A 185 -22.41 -26.43 17.02
N SER A 186 -21.94 -25.25 17.34
CA SER A 186 -21.88 -24.74 18.71
C SER A 186 -22.49 -23.35 18.76
N SER A 187 -23.33 -23.14 19.78
CA SER A 187 -23.94 -21.83 20.00
C SER A 187 -23.18 -21.03 21.05
N TYR A 188 -23.23 -19.73 20.91
CA TYR A 188 -22.79 -18.78 21.90
C TYR A 188 -23.86 -17.69 22.09
N GLU A 189 -23.70 -16.82 23.08
CA GLU A 189 -24.69 -15.80 23.43
C GLU A 189 -26.13 -16.39 23.62
N SER A 190 -26.21 -17.49 24.34
CA SER A 190 -27.49 -18.15 24.64
C SER A 190 -28.24 -18.64 23.40
N GLY A 191 -27.54 -18.97 22.32
CA GLY A 191 -28.14 -19.48 21.10
C GLY A 191 -28.53 -18.40 20.09
N ALA A 192 -28.15 -17.14 20.33
CA ALA A 192 -28.38 -16.07 19.36
C ALA A 192 -27.45 -16.18 18.15
N ASN A 193 -26.24 -16.72 18.33
CA ASN A 193 -25.26 -16.92 17.30
C ASN A 193 -24.72 -18.35 17.30
N TRP A 194 -24.31 -18.83 16.15
CA TRP A 194 -23.84 -20.20 15.96
C TRP A 194 -22.55 -20.25 15.16
N TYR A 195 -21.61 -21.08 15.59
CA TYR A 195 -20.52 -21.57 14.75
C TYR A 195 -20.91 -22.88 14.11
N ILE A 196 -20.89 -22.95 12.79
CA ILE A 196 -21.11 -24.16 12.03
C ILE A 196 -19.80 -24.57 11.41
N THR A 197 -19.32 -25.77 11.68
CA THR A 197 -18.14 -26.36 11.06
C THR A 197 -18.58 -27.52 10.18
N LEU A 198 -18.29 -27.45 8.90
CA LEU A 198 -18.43 -28.54 7.94
C LEU A 198 -17.08 -29.18 7.73
N ALA A 199 -16.95 -30.48 7.81
CA ALA A 199 -15.70 -31.21 7.66
C ALA A 199 -15.85 -32.43 6.75
N GLN A 200 -14.81 -32.72 5.98
CA GLN A 200 -14.77 -33.92 5.15
C GLN A 200 -14.63 -35.19 5.98
N ASN A 201 -13.80 -35.18 7.00
CA ASN A 201 -13.59 -36.29 7.91
C ASN A 201 -13.77 -35.86 9.38
N GLY A 202 -12.99 -36.34 10.31
CA GLY A 202 -13.06 -35.96 11.73
C GLY A 202 -12.43 -34.59 12.00
N GLU A 203 -12.83 -33.97 13.09
CA GLU A 203 -12.40 -32.60 13.46
C GLU A 203 -10.88 -32.46 13.66
N ASP A 204 -10.21 -33.54 14.04
CA ASP A 204 -8.79 -33.58 14.36
C ASP A 204 -7.88 -34.03 13.19
N ASP A 205 -8.46 -34.31 12.03
CA ASP A 205 -7.65 -34.78 10.87
C ASP A 205 -7.11 -33.58 10.07
N VAL A 206 -5.82 -33.35 10.20
CA VAL A 206 -5.11 -32.24 9.53
C VAL A 206 -5.11 -32.28 7.99
N ALA A 207 -5.50 -33.42 7.40
CA ALA A 207 -5.66 -33.55 5.95
C ALA A 207 -7.05 -33.19 5.45
N ASN A 208 -7.92 -32.68 6.32
CA ASN A 208 -9.31 -32.34 6.00
C ASN A 208 -9.49 -30.95 5.41
N TYR A 209 -10.40 -30.87 4.46
CA TYR A 209 -11.05 -29.60 4.16
C TYR A 209 -12.08 -29.29 5.25
N MET A 210 -12.05 -28.07 5.76
CA MET A 210 -12.93 -27.61 6.81
C MET A 210 -13.44 -26.20 6.47
N LEU A 211 -14.75 -26.02 6.53
CA LEU A 211 -15.38 -24.71 6.37
C LEU A 211 -16.02 -24.30 7.71
N LYS A 212 -15.62 -23.17 8.25
CA LYS A 212 -16.20 -22.57 9.46
C LYS A 212 -17.05 -21.38 9.09
N LEU A 213 -18.30 -21.38 9.54
CA LEU A 213 -19.25 -20.30 9.30
C LEU A 213 -19.69 -19.72 10.66
N ASP A 214 -19.74 -18.42 10.75
CA ASP A 214 -20.33 -17.66 11.85
C ASP A 214 -21.70 -17.13 11.35
N VAL A 215 -22.80 -17.55 11.98
CA VAL A 215 -24.18 -17.27 11.54
C VAL A 215 -25.09 -16.90 12.71
#